data_20dfd4c549540618fd22b478c86dae07
#
_entry.id   20dfd4c549540618fd22b478c86dae07
#
_cell.length_a   1.000
_cell.length_b   1.000
_cell.length_c   1.000
_cell.angle_alpha   90.00
_cell.angle_beta   90.00
_cell.angle_gamma   90.00
#
_symmetry.space_group_name_H-M   'P 1'
#
loop_
_entity.id
_entity.type
_entity.pdbx_description
1 polymer ?
#
loop_
_entity_poly.entity_id
_entity_poly.type
_entity_poly.pdbx_seq_one_letter_code
_entity_poly.pdbx_strand_id
1 'polypeptide(L)'
;TMSKFLVIGMPLLEVIRTSTVNPAREIGHPELGHLTVGAVADVAVLNLMQGSFGYADSFGGRLAGDQRLIAELTVKDGAVVWDWNGRAGVDFAELPGDYGTREGEYLVMPPA
;
A
#
# COMPACT_ATOMS: atom_id res chain seq x y z
N THR A 1 6.04 9.47 4.49
CA THR A 1 7.19 9.32 5.41
C THR A 1 8.22 8.35 4.87
N MET A 2 7.86 7.12 4.51
CA MET A 2 8.79 6.10 4.00
C MET A 2 9.65 6.62 2.83
N SER A 3 9.05 7.31 1.87
CA SER A 3 9.75 7.86 0.71
C SER A 3 10.84 8.88 1.10
N LYS A 4 10.63 9.66 2.16
CA LYS A 4 11.62 10.63 2.64
C LYS A 4 12.91 9.95 3.09
N PHE A 5 12.80 8.80 3.76
CA PHE A 5 13.97 8.03 4.19
C PHE A 5 14.74 7.43 3.02
N LEU A 6 14.05 7.03 1.94
CA LEU A 6 14.73 6.63 0.70
C LEU A 6 15.55 7.77 0.12
N VAL A 7 14.97 8.97 0.07
CA VAL A 7 15.63 10.15 -0.51
C VAL A 7 16.87 10.56 0.27
N ILE A 8 16.86 10.41 1.59
CA ILE A 8 18.05 10.71 2.42
C ILE A 8 19.06 9.56 2.48
N GLY A 9 18.84 8.48 1.75
CA GLY A 9 19.83 7.44 1.54
C GLY A 9 19.63 6.12 2.29
N MET A 10 18.50 5.95 2.99
CA MET A 10 18.21 4.66 3.65
C MET A 10 17.88 3.60 2.59
N PRO A 11 18.50 2.40 2.62
CA PRO A 11 18.17 1.33 1.69
C PRO A 11 16.70 0.91 1.79
N LEU A 12 16.09 0.51 0.67
CA LEU A 12 14.67 0.15 0.60
C LEU A 12 14.28 -0.93 1.63
N LEU A 13 15.08 -1.98 1.78
CA LEU A 13 14.80 -3.05 2.76
C LEU A 13 14.81 -2.52 4.20
N GLU A 14 15.67 -1.57 4.51
CA GLU A 14 15.70 -0.94 5.84
C GLU A 14 14.48 -0.04 6.06
N VAL A 15 14.05 0.70 5.04
CA VAL A 15 12.81 1.49 5.11
C VAL A 15 11.62 0.58 5.41
N ILE A 16 11.51 -0.56 4.75
CA ILE A 16 10.44 -1.53 4.99
C ILE A 16 10.55 -2.12 6.39
N ARG A 17 11.74 -2.55 6.80
CA ARG A 17 11.97 -3.14 8.13
C ARG A 17 11.61 -2.19 9.25
N THR A 18 12.02 -0.94 9.16
CA THR A 18 11.73 0.09 10.15
C THR A 18 10.27 0.55 10.15
N SER A 19 9.50 0.17 9.14
CA SER A 19 8.08 0.48 9.01
C SER A 19 7.16 -0.72 9.31
N THR A 20 7.71 -1.91 9.52
CA THR A 20 6.94 -3.15 9.70
C THR A 20 7.38 -3.91 10.95
N VAL A 21 8.39 -4.76 10.82
CA VAL A 21 8.80 -5.69 11.89
C VAL A 21 9.39 -4.97 13.11
N ASN A 22 10.16 -3.92 12.90
CA ASN A 22 10.79 -3.21 14.02
C ASN A 22 9.73 -2.53 14.92
N PRO A 23 8.80 -1.69 14.40
CA PRO A 23 7.78 -1.10 15.26
C PRO A 23 6.84 -2.14 15.88
N ALA A 24 6.54 -3.25 15.19
CA ALA A 24 5.73 -4.31 15.76
C ALA A 24 6.40 -4.92 17.01
N ARG A 25 7.70 -5.14 16.97
CA ARG A 25 8.47 -5.62 18.13
C ARG A 25 8.51 -4.59 19.26
N GLU A 26 8.69 -3.32 18.93
CA GLU A 26 8.74 -2.23 19.93
C GLU A 26 7.45 -2.11 20.74
N ILE A 27 6.30 -2.34 20.11
CA ILE A 27 5.00 -2.32 20.81
C ILE A 27 4.61 -3.67 21.42
N GLY A 28 5.49 -4.67 21.37
CA GLY A 28 5.26 -5.98 21.97
C GLY A 28 4.33 -6.90 21.16
N HIS A 29 4.22 -6.69 19.85
CA HIS A 29 3.41 -7.49 18.93
C HIS A 29 4.26 -8.14 17.83
N PRO A 30 5.14 -9.11 18.19
CA PRO A 30 6.03 -9.73 17.21
C PRO A 30 5.30 -10.59 16.16
N GLU A 31 4.03 -10.89 16.36
CA GLU A 31 3.16 -11.58 15.41
C GLU A 31 2.74 -10.70 14.22
N LEU A 32 2.97 -9.38 14.31
CA LEU A 32 2.65 -8.41 13.26
C LEU A 32 3.90 -7.99 12.48
N GLY A 33 3.70 -7.33 11.36
CA GLY A 33 4.76 -6.71 10.59
C GLY A 33 5.59 -7.64 9.71
N HIS A 34 5.08 -8.84 9.41
CA HIS A 34 5.74 -9.82 8.54
C HIS A 34 4.73 -10.62 7.71
N LEU A 35 5.22 -11.29 6.66
CA LEU A 35 4.42 -12.07 5.72
C LEU A 35 4.58 -13.60 5.91
N THR A 36 4.92 -14.04 7.10
CA THR A 36 5.05 -15.47 7.39
C THR A 36 3.70 -16.18 7.23
N VAL A 37 3.73 -17.39 6.68
CA VAL A 37 2.52 -18.23 6.55
C VAL A 37 1.86 -18.41 7.92
N GLY A 38 0.58 -18.14 8.00
CA GLY A 38 -0.20 -18.16 9.25
C GLY A 38 -0.32 -16.82 9.96
N ALA A 39 0.43 -15.79 9.54
CA ALA A 39 0.25 -14.44 10.04
C ALA A 39 -1.07 -13.83 9.54
N VAL A 40 -1.59 -12.82 10.26
CA VAL A 40 -2.75 -12.05 9.80
C VAL A 40 -2.46 -11.45 8.42
N ALA A 41 -3.45 -11.52 7.52
CA ALA A 41 -3.30 -11.04 6.15
C ALA A 41 -3.48 -9.52 6.04
N ASP A 42 -2.55 -8.78 6.65
CA ASP A 42 -2.38 -7.35 6.53
C ASP A 42 -1.19 -7.08 5.61
N VAL A 43 -1.46 -6.69 4.37
CA VAL A 43 -0.43 -6.57 3.33
C VAL A 43 -0.53 -5.22 2.65
N ALA A 44 0.60 -4.52 2.55
CA ALA A 44 0.73 -3.34 1.72
C ALA A 44 1.54 -3.69 0.47
N VAL A 45 0.96 -3.49 -0.69
CA VAL A 45 1.66 -3.55 -1.98
C VAL A 45 2.02 -2.13 -2.38
N LEU A 46 3.30 -1.87 -2.51
CA LEU A 46 3.83 -0.55 -2.81
C LEU A 46 4.44 -0.54 -4.21
N ASN A 47 4.24 0.57 -4.92
CA ASN A 47 4.90 0.84 -6.18
C ASN A 47 6.07 1.80 -5.92
N LEU A 48 7.28 1.40 -6.29
CA LEU A 48 8.46 2.26 -6.25
C LEU A 48 8.55 3.01 -7.59
N MET A 49 8.08 4.24 -7.59
CA MET A 49 8.08 5.08 -8.78
C MET A 49 9.41 5.81 -8.94
N GLN A 50 9.91 5.85 -10.17
CA GLN A 50 11.04 6.68 -10.58
C GLN A 50 10.52 7.97 -11.20
N GLY A 51 11.18 9.08 -10.92
CA GLY A 51 10.78 10.37 -11.48
C GLY A 51 11.46 11.54 -10.79
N SER A 52 10.82 12.68 -10.84
CA SER A 52 11.28 13.90 -10.17
C SER A 52 10.23 14.31 -9.14
N PHE A 53 10.58 14.19 -7.88
CA PHE A 53 9.66 14.44 -6.76
C PHE A 53 10.24 15.47 -5.80
N GLY A 54 9.35 16.20 -5.12
CA GLY A 54 9.72 17.10 -4.05
C GLY A 54 9.12 16.64 -2.72
N TYR A 55 9.90 16.74 -1.66
CA TYR A 55 9.49 16.43 -0.29
C TYR A 55 9.64 17.68 0.57
N ALA A 56 8.56 18.11 1.18
CA ALA A 56 8.52 19.31 2.00
C ALA A 56 8.51 18.96 3.49
N ASP A 57 9.16 19.80 4.28
CA ASP A 57 9.06 19.76 5.72
C ASP A 57 8.00 20.76 6.24
N SER A 58 7.85 20.81 7.57
CA SER A 58 6.88 21.71 8.22
C SER A 58 7.30 23.20 8.20
N PHE A 59 8.52 23.51 7.82
CA PHE A 59 9.09 24.85 7.85
C PHE A 59 9.33 25.44 6.45
N GLY A 60 8.85 24.75 5.40
CA GLY A 60 8.98 25.22 4.02
C GLY A 60 10.25 24.76 3.30
N GLY A 61 11.08 23.94 3.93
CA GLY A 61 12.21 23.30 3.29
C GLY A 61 11.76 22.26 2.28
N ARG A 62 12.48 22.10 1.16
CA ARG A 62 12.20 21.13 0.11
C ARG A 62 13.44 20.32 -0.21
N LEU A 63 13.29 18.99 -0.22
CA LEU A 63 14.30 18.06 -0.70
C LEU A 63 13.82 17.41 -1.99
N ALA A 64 14.64 17.48 -3.04
CA ALA A 64 14.37 16.79 -4.30
C ALA A 64 14.77 15.32 -4.20
N GLY A 65 13.98 14.46 -4.80
CA GLY A 65 14.27 13.02 -4.88
C GLY A 65 13.82 12.44 -6.21
N ASP A 66 14.37 11.28 -6.55
CA ASP A 66 14.09 10.58 -7.81
C ASP A 66 13.20 9.33 -7.63
N GLN A 67 12.80 9.04 -6.41
CA GLN A 67 11.98 7.88 -6.07
C GLN A 67 10.83 8.26 -5.15
N ARG A 68 9.71 7.55 -5.31
CA ARG A 68 8.55 7.66 -4.42
C ARG A 68 7.86 6.32 -4.27
N LEU A 69 7.54 5.94 -3.03
CA LEU A 69 6.66 4.82 -2.73
C LEU A 69 5.21 5.28 -2.75
N ILE A 70 4.38 4.57 -3.51
CA ILE A 70 2.94 4.81 -3.61
C ILE A 70 2.22 3.54 -3.21
N ALA A 71 1.15 3.66 -2.42
CA ALA A 71 0.29 2.53 -2.09
C ALA A 71 -0.49 2.08 -3.34
N GLU A 72 -0.19 0.90 -3.83
CA GLU A 72 -0.85 0.29 -4.99
C GLU A 72 -2.08 -0.49 -4.56
N LEU A 73 -1.92 -1.37 -3.57
CA LEU A 73 -2.98 -2.20 -3.03
C LEU A 73 -2.77 -2.36 -1.53
N THR A 74 -3.85 -2.32 -0.77
CA THR A 74 -3.80 -2.58 0.68
C THR A 74 -4.81 -3.66 1.02
N VAL A 75 -4.34 -4.69 1.72
CA VAL A 75 -5.16 -5.78 2.25
C VAL A 75 -5.15 -5.69 3.76
N LYS A 76 -6.32 -5.72 4.36
CA LYS A 76 -6.50 -5.77 5.81
C LYS A 76 -7.33 -6.99 6.17
N ASP A 77 -6.77 -7.85 7.03
CA ASP A 77 -7.43 -9.09 7.49
C ASP A 77 -8.01 -9.89 6.31
N GLY A 78 -7.24 -10.01 5.22
CA GLY A 78 -7.61 -10.72 4.02
C GLY A 78 -8.54 -9.98 3.05
N ALA A 79 -9.01 -8.78 3.39
CA ALA A 79 -9.89 -8.00 2.53
C ALA A 79 -9.14 -6.84 1.87
N VAL A 80 -9.38 -6.62 0.58
CA VAL A 80 -8.84 -5.47 -0.15
C VAL A 80 -9.56 -4.21 0.30
N VAL A 81 -8.83 -3.26 0.89
CA VAL A 81 -9.37 -1.99 1.40
C VAL A 81 -8.90 -0.78 0.59
N TRP A 82 -7.88 -0.92 -0.22
CA TRP A 82 -7.40 0.07 -1.17
C TRP A 82 -6.88 -0.62 -2.43
N ASP A 83 -7.28 -0.11 -3.58
CA ASP A 83 -6.87 -0.66 -4.87
C ASP A 83 -6.78 0.48 -5.90
N TRP A 84 -5.58 1.01 -6.05
CA TRP A 84 -5.36 2.22 -6.84
C TRP A 84 -5.68 2.03 -8.33
N ASN A 85 -5.37 0.85 -8.88
CA ASN A 85 -5.55 0.55 -10.29
C ASN A 85 -6.60 -0.55 -10.56
N GLY A 86 -7.45 -0.87 -9.59
CA GLY A 86 -8.50 -1.88 -9.77
C GLY A 86 -8.00 -3.30 -10.01
N ARG A 87 -6.81 -3.65 -9.51
CA ARG A 87 -6.16 -4.94 -9.78
C ARG A 87 -6.94 -6.14 -9.27
N ALA A 88 -7.71 -5.96 -8.22
CA ALA A 88 -8.57 -7.01 -7.66
C ALA A 88 -9.93 -7.12 -8.37
N GLY A 89 -10.22 -6.20 -9.29
CA GLY A 89 -11.45 -6.20 -10.08
C GLY A 89 -11.39 -7.17 -11.25
N VAL A 90 -12.55 -7.41 -11.84
CA VAL A 90 -12.69 -8.17 -13.08
C VAL A 90 -12.45 -7.21 -14.26
N ASP A 91 -11.69 -7.66 -15.26
CA ASP A 91 -11.48 -6.88 -16.47
C ASP A 91 -12.83 -6.56 -17.15
N PHE A 92 -12.99 -5.32 -17.61
CA PHE A 92 -14.24 -4.87 -18.20
C PHE A 92 -14.68 -5.78 -19.36
N ALA A 93 -13.73 -6.28 -20.14
CA ALA A 93 -14.02 -7.17 -21.28
C ALA A 93 -14.55 -8.55 -20.86
N GLU A 94 -14.34 -8.94 -19.58
CA GLU A 94 -14.79 -10.24 -19.02
C GLU A 94 -16.11 -10.13 -18.26
N LEU A 95 -16.65 -8.90 -18.12
CA LEU A 95 -17.91 -8.68 -17.43
C LEU A 95 -19.07 -9.24 -18.23
N PRO A 96 -20.14 -9.76 -17.56
CA PRO A 96 -21.34 -10.27 -18.24
C PRO A 96 -22.03 -9.13 -19.00
N GLY A 97 -22.74 -9.49 -20.11
CA GLY A 97 -23.43 -8.50 -20.95
C GLY A 97 -24.54 -7.70 -20.25
N ASP A 98 -25.01 -8.18 -19.11
CA ASP A 98 -25.99 -7.51 -18.25
C ASP A 98 -25.35 -6.70 -17.11
N TYR A 99 -24.03 -6.53 -17.13
CA TYR A 99 -23.32 -5.70 -16.15
C TYR A 99 -23.88 -4.26 -16.15
N GLY A 100 -24.13 -3.75 -14.97
CA GLY A 100 -24.71 -2.42 -14.79
C GLY A 100 -26.25 -2.40 -14.84
N THR A 101 -26.91 -3.51 -15.18
CA THR A 101 -28.38 -3.61 -15.19
C THR A 101 -28.94 -4.36 -13.98
N ARG A 102 -28.09 -5.02 -13.21
CA ARG A 102 -28.48 -5.72 -12.00
C ARG A 102 -28.57 -4.76 -10.82
N GLU A 103 -29.73 -4.67 -10.19
CA GLU A 103 -29.87 -3.86 -8.98
C GLU A 103 -29.02 -4.43 -7.84
N GLY A 104 -28.15 -3.61 -7.29
CA GLY A 104 -27.47 -3.83 -6.03
C GLY A 104 -26.16 -4.63 -6.07
N GLU A 105 -25.82 -5.34 -7.14
CA GLU A 105 -24.66 -6.22 -7.17
C GLU A 105 -23.30 -5.48 -7.19
N TYR A 106 -23.23 -4.33 -7.82
CA TYR A 106 -21.98 -3.57 -8.00
C TYR A 106 -21.91 -2.30 -7.16
N LEU A 107 -22.94 -2.04 -6.38
CA LEU A 107 -22.95 -0.95 -5.41
C LEU A 107 -22.50 -1.39 -4.02
N VAL A 108 -22.27 -2.68 -3.82
CA VAL A 108 -21.77 -3.24 -2.57
C VAL A 108 -20.26 -3.15 -2.56
N MET A 109 -19.74 -2.10 -1.92
CA MET A 109 -18.32 -2.07 -1.58
C MET A 109 -18.02 -3.24 -0.65
N PRO A 110 -16.92 -3.99 -0.85
CA PRO A 110 -16.53 -5.01 0.10
C PRO A 110 -16.34 -4.35 1.47
N PRO A 111 -16.73 -5.02 2.56
CA PRO A 111 -16.54 -4.47 3.90
C PRO A 111 -15.06 -4.19 4.16
N ALA A 112 -14.79 -3.01 4.66
CA ALA A 112 -13.46 -2.61 5.05
C ALA A 112 -12.94 -3.44 6.24
#